data_31e2de18dcf44eb2296893a31e620921
#
_entry.id   31e2de18dcf44eb2296893a31e620921
#
_cell.length_a   1.000
_cell.length_b   1.000
_cell.length_c   1.000
_cell.angle_alpha   90.00
_cell.angle_beta   90.00
_cell.angle_gamma   90.00
#
_symmetry.space_group_name_H-M   'P 1'
#
loop_
_entity.id
_entity.type
_entity.pdbx_description
1 polymer ?
#
loop_
_entity_poly.entity_id
_entity_poly.type
_entity_poly.pdbx_seq_one_letter_code
_entity_poly.pdbx_strand_id
1 'polypeptide(L)'
;VPILLPAVTYNYEAGGYDRTTRRHHFTGLQNTLQRAPKPPALILFCEAKQYQASGNIGLYQAAEAITDVFGIPYGALLGRGDRGPIPPAIFYDTSRLIPRSFIDRSDPDPFTDQVNICRFAVLDSRDEVGRRRELIAAVDHFPGESPDARVTAASRLHRWAKDPTPVILGGDLNEQPSGDHYPRWEPDRCTPLVRRRKARQIAGQWVHSTDALDSLVGYWNPHRTVREDGIGFHLISELAWQTNGRTASIEATVVDKPGEVRLTIDHLLANDAMRPHVAAETFRTLPAAAGEDEASDHIAVYVELSL
;
A
#
# COMPACT_ATOMS: atom_id res chain seq x y z
N VAL A 1 -23.03 15.63 -4.52
CA VAL A 1 -22.49 14.62 -5.44
C VAL A 1 -21.24 14.05 -4.79
N PRO A 2 -21.07 12.71 -4.71
CA PRO A 2 -19.84 12.12 -4.19
C PRO A 2 -18.63 12.57 -5.02
N ILE A 3 -17.52 12.81 -4.33
CA ILE A 3 -16.25 13.17 -4.97
C ILE A 3 -15.41 11.92 -5.16
N LEU A 4 -14.95 11.72 -6.40
CA LEU A 4 -14.11 10.61 -6.76
C LEU A 4 -12.65 10.89 -6.39
N LEU A 5 -12.05 10.01 -5.60
CA LEU A 5 -10.66 10.07 -5.14
C LEU A 5 -9.94 8.77 -5.51
N PRO A 6 -9.39 8.64 -6.72
CA PRO A 6 -8.59 7.47 -7.06
C PRO A 6 -7.34 7.39 -6.18
N ALA A 7 -7.01 6.18 -5.72
CA ALA A 7 -5.86 5.91 -4.87
C ALA A 7 -4.96 4.84 -5.50
N VAL A 8 -3.66 5.01 -5.35
CA VAL A 8 -2.62 4.07 -5.76
C VAL A 8 -1.74 3.75 -4.55
N THR A 9 -1.35 2.49 -4.39
CA THR A 9 -0.18 2.13 -3.58
C THR A 9 0.90 1.56 -4.49
N TYR A 10 2.16 1.96 -4.22
CA TYR A 10 3.29 1.53 -5.04
C TYR A 10 4.59 1.49 -4.25
N ASN A 11 5.22 0.33 -4.21
CA ASN A 11 6.62 0.20 -3.84
C ASN A 11 7.47 0.38 -5.11
N TYR A 12 8.03 1.59 -5.29
CA TYR A 12 8.91 1.90 -6.41
C TYR A 12 10.35 1.68 -5.97
N GLU A 13 10.92 0.56 -6.33
CA GLU A 13 12.21 0.04 -5.85
C GLU A 13 13.25 1.15 -5.65
N ALA A 14 13.72 1.29 -4.41
CA ALA A 14 14.66 2.31 -4.00
C ALA A 14 14.24 3.76 -4.39
N GLY A 15 12.94 4.03 -4.64
CA GLY A 15 12.44 5.35 -5.04
C GLY A 15 13.04 5.85 -6.36
N GLY A 16 13.48 4.95 -7.22
CA GLY A 16 14.19 5.30 -8.45
C GLY A 16 15.62 5.83 -8.23
N TYR A 17 16.20 5.66 -7.01
CA TYR A 17 17.55 6.13 -6.71
C TYR A 17 18.62 5.20 -7.27
N ASP A 18 19.38 5.68 -8.25
CA ASP A 18 20.56 5.01 -8.77
C ASP A 18 21.79 5.32 -7.89
N ARG A 19 22.35 4.27 -7.30
CA ARG A 19 23.55 4.37 -6.42
C ARG A 19 24.81 4.78 -7.19
N THR A 20 24.90 4.45 -8.47
CA THR A 20 26.08 4.72 -9.31
C THR A 20 26.13 6.18 -9.69
N THR A 21 25.04 6.73 -10.19
CA THR A 21 24.93 8.14 -10.60
C THR A 21 24.56 9.05 -9.44
N ARG A 22 24.07 8.51 -8.31
CA ARG A 22 23.51 9.23 -7.15
C ARG A 22 22.36 10.16 -7.53
N ARG A 23 21.56 9.77 -8.50
CA ARG A 23 20.40 10.54 -9.01
C ARG A 23 19.14 9.70 -8.91
N HIS A 24 18.01 10.37 -8.89
CA HIS A 24 16.72 9.74 -9.05
C HIS A 24 16.30 9.70 -10.50
N HIS A 25 15.67 8.62 -10.91
CA HIS A 25 15.08 8.41 -12.23
C HIS A 25 13.59 8.10 -12.05
N PHE A 26 12.73 8.92 -12.61
CA PHE A 26 11.27 8.80 -12.40
C PHE A 26 10.52 8.34 -13.64
N THR A 27 11.21 8.07 -14.76
CA THR A 27 10.56 7.57 -15.99
C THR A 27 9.73 6.32 -15.74
N GLY A 28 10.25 5.36 -14.95
CA GLY A 28 9.52 4.16 -14.58
C GLY A 28 8.27 4.45 -13.73
N LEU A 29 8.37 5.38 -12.76
CA LEU A 29 7.23 5.85 -11.99
C LEU A 29 6.17 6.48 -12.89
N GLN A 30 6.57 7.38 -13.80
CA GLN A 30 5.70 8.04 -14.76
C GLN A 30 4.99 7.02 -15.66
N ASN A 31 5.72 6.08 -16.25
CA ASN A 31 5.16 5.02 -17.08
C ASN A 31 4.13 4.17 -16.32
N THR A 32 4.41 3.79 -15.07
CA THR A 32 3.48 3.03 -14.25
C THR A 32 2.21 3.84 -13.96
N LEU A 33 2.35 5.09 -13.54
CA LEU A 33 1.19 5.92 -13.17
C LEU A 33 0.32 6.30 -14.38
N GLN A 34 0.89 6.45 -15.58
CA GLN A 34 0.13 6.68 -16.82
C GLN A 34 -0.88 5.56 -17.15
N ARG A 35 -0.68 4.35 -16.59
CA ARG A 35 -1.60 3.22 -16.75
C ARG A 35 -2.82 3.31 -15.82
N ALA A 36 -2.81 4.23 -14.85
CA ALA A 36 -3.98 4.46 -14.00
C ALA A 36 -5.14 4.99 -14.85
N PRO A 37 -6.37 4.44 -14.70
CA PRO A 37 -7.53 4.86 -15.49
C PRO A 37 -7.89 6.34 -15.33
N LYS A 38 -7.60 6.88 -14.14
CA LYS A 38 -7.79 8.29 -13.78
C LYS A 38 -6.61 8.80 -12.97
N PRO A 39 -6.31 10.10 -13.00
CA PRO A 39 -5.27 10.68 -12.15
C PRO A 39 -5.51 10.35 -10.68
N PRO A 40 -4.57 9.71 -9.98
CA PRO A 40 -4.71 9.39 -8.56
C PRO A 40 -4.85 10.67 -7.73
N ALA A 41 -5.84 10.72 -6.83
CA ALA A 41 -5.90 11.78 -5.82
C ALA A 41 -4.93 11.50 -4.66
N LEU A 42 -4.57 10.22 -4.46
CA LEU A 42 -3.62 9.76 -3.46
C LEU A 42 -2.66 8.74 -4.06
N ILE A 43 -1.38 8.87 -3.75
CA ILE A 43 -0.36 7.86 -4.03
C ILE A 43 0.36 7.56 -2.72
N LEU A 44 0.18 6.33 -2.23
CA LEU A 44 0.79 5.78 -1.02
C LEU A 44 2.06 5.06 -1.44
N PHE A 45 3.20 5.67 -1.19
CA PHE A 45 4.47 5.33 -1.83
C PHE A 45 5.44 4.72 -0.82
N CYS A 46 5.96 3.55 -1.11
CA CYS A 46 7.02 2.92 -0.34
C CYS A 46 8.40 3.16 -0.96
N GLU A 47 9.42 3.09 -0.12
CA GLU A 47 10.83 3.19 -0.51
C GLU A 47 11.25 4.54 -1.12
N ALA A 48 10.83 5.68 -0.58
CA ALA A 48 11.30 7.00 -0.99
C ALA A 48 12.79 7.23 -0.61
N LYS A 49 13.68 6.39 -1.12
CA LYS A 49 15.09 6.33 -0.77
C LYS A 49 15.81 7.61 -1.11
N GLN A 50 16.52 8.16 -0.13
CA GLN A 50 17.29 9.40 -0.26
C GLN A 50 16.45 10.64 -0.62
N TYR A 51 15.11 10.57 -0.53
CA TYR A 51 14.25 11.72 -0.85
C TYR A 51 14.47 12.90 0.10
N GLN A 52 14.84 12.62 1.36
CA GLN A 52 15.18 13.63 2.38
C GLN A 52 16.51 14.36 2.12
N ALA A 53 17.37 13.82 1.26
CA ALA A 53 18.68 14.41 1.00
C ALA A 53 18.56 15.81 0.39
N SER A 54 19.50 16.67 0.73
CA SER A 54 19.61 18.02 0.15
C SER A 54 18.31 18.85 0.23
N GLY A 55 17.62 18.80 1.39
CA GLY A 55 16.39 19.57 1.61
C GLY A 55 15.16 18.99 0.89
N ASN A 56 15.03 17.67 0.86
CA ASN A 56 13.92 16.94 0.27
C ASN A 56 13.85 17.06 -1.28
N ILE A 57 14.97 17.27 -1.96
CA ILE A 57 14.98 17.47 -3.40
C ILE A 57 14.37 16.27 -4.15
N GLY A 58 14.68 15.04 -3.74
CA GLY A 58 14.12 13.83 -4.35
C GLY A 58 12.61 13.74 -4.21
N LEU A 59 12.05 14.17 -3.07
CA LEU A 59 10.61 14.23 -2.86
C LEU A 59 9.92 15.21 -3.82
N TYR A 60 10.48 16.41 -3.96
CA TYR A 60 9.91 17.42 -4.85
C TYR A 60 10.05 17.04 -6.32
N GLN A 61 11.18 16.43 -6.71
CA GLN A 61 11.35 15.90 -8.06
C GLN A 61 10.36 14.78 -8.39
N ALA A 62 10.07 13.90 -7.43
CA ALA A 62 9.03 12.88 -7.61
C ALA A 62 7.64 13.51 -7.77
N ALA A 63 7.29 14.51 -6.94
CA ALA A 63 6.02 15.23 -7.07
C ALA A 63 5.90 15.97 -8.43
N GLU A 64 6.99 16.57 -8.91
CA GLU A 64 7.06 17.21 -10.23
C GLU A 64 6.86 16.17 -11.35
N ALA A 65 7.57 15.03 -11.27
CA ALA A 65 7.42 13.95 -12.24
C ALA A 65 5.98 13.40 -12.31
N ILE A 66 5.28 13.31 -11.18
CA ILE A 66 3.86 12.92 -11.12
C ILE A 66 2.98 14.04 -11.72
N THR A 67 3.26 15.29 -11.40
CA THR A 67 2.57 16.47 -11.95
C THR A 67 2.67 16.50 -13.48
N ASP A 68 3.84 16.19 -14.03
CA ASP A 68 4.07 16.15 -15.50
C ASP A 68 3.21 15.08 -16.18
N VAL A 69 2.97 13.94 -15.52
CA VAL A 69 2.12 12.87 -16.06
C VAL A 69 0.68 13.33 -16.25
N PHE A 70 0.14 14.03 -15.24
CA PHE A 70 -1.29 14.27 -15.16
C PHE A 70 -1.69 15.73 -15.43
N GLY A 71 -0.74 16.65 -15.46
CA GLY A 71 -1.02 18.09 -15.57
C GLY A 71 -1.74 18.67 -14.35
N ILE A 72 -1.69 17.97 -13.21
CA ILE A 72 -2.34 18.33 -11.94
C ILE A 72 -1.25 18.52 -10.88
N PRO A 73 -1.27 19.61 -10.09
CA PRO A 73 -0.24 19.84 -9.09
C PRO A 73 -0.37 18.86 -7.92
N TYR A 74 0.72 18.14 -7.62
CA TYR A 74 0.81 17.23 -6.50
C TYR A 74 1.60 17.83 -5.35
N GLY A 75 1.02 17.74 -4.15
CA GLY A 75 1.72 17.93 -2.89
C GLY A 75 2.38 16.63 -2.44
N ALA A 76 3.39 16.74 -1.57
CA ALA A 76 4.11 15.59 -1.09
C ALA A 76 4.38 15.70 0.42
N LEU A 77 4.25 14.57 1.13
CA LEU A 77 4.57 14.40 2.53
C LEU A 77 5.57 13.25 2.64
N LEU A 78 6.74 13.54 3.19
CA LEU A 78 7.75 12.53 3.43
C LEU A 78 7.66 12.07 4.88
N GLY A 79 7.53 10.79 5.06
CA GLY A 79 7.62 10.18 6.36
C GLY A 79 9.07 10.05 6.84
N ARG A 80 9.23 9.48 8.02
CA ARG A 80 10.54 9.08 8.54
C ARG A 80 10.67 7.58 8.45
N GLY A 81 11.83 7.09 8.05
CA GLY A 81 12.20 5.70 8.10
C GLY A 81 13.08 5.45 9.31
N ASP A 82 12.68 4.57 10.23
CA ASP A 82 13.49 4.22 11.42
C ASP A 82 14.68 3.35 11.08
N ARG A 83 14.61 2.61 9.97
CA ARG A 83 15.61 1.60 9.59
C ARG A 83 16.38 1.94 8.33
N GLY A 84 16.73 3.22 8.16
CA GLY A 84 17.57 3.61 7.04
C GLY A 84 16.92 4.61 6.09
N PRO A 85 17.54 4.86 4.95
CA PRO A 85 17.18 5.97 4.06
C PRO A 85 16.04 5.63 3.08
N ILE A 86 15.04 4.85 3.50
CA ILE A 86 13.91 4.40 2.68
C ILE A 86 12.53 4.71 3.31
N PRO A 87 12.27 5.96 3.69
CA PRO A 87 10.99 6.32 4.28
C PRO A 87 9.85 6.13 3.26
N PRO A 88 8.60 5.93 3.71
CA PRO A 88 7.45 6.05 2.85
C PRO A 88 7.11 7.53 2.58
N ALA A 89 6.29 7.77 1.54
CA ALA A 89 5.80 9.09 1.18
C ALA A 89 4.32 9.05 0.78
N ILE A 90 3.64 10.18 0.90
CA ILE A 90 2.27 10.37 0.39
C ILE A 90 2.32 11.51 -0.62
N PHE A 91 1.92 11.24 -1.88
CA PHE A 91 1.66 12.28 -2.85
C PHE A 91 0.14 12.45 -2.98
N TYR A 92 -0.30 13.69 -3.12
CA TYR A 92 -1.73 13.99 -3.15
C TYR A 92 -2.06 15.15 -4.11
N ASP A 93 -3.19 15.04 -4.78
CA ASP A 93 -3.75 16.09 -5.63
C ASP A 93 -4.19 17.29 -4.77
N THR A 94 -3.48 18.42 -4.90
CA THR A 94 -3.72 19.63 -4.12
C THR A 94 -5.03 20.34 -4.50
N SER A 95 -5.63 20.00 -5.64
CA SER A 95 -6.94 20.52 -6.04
C SER A 95 -8.11 19.81 -5.37
N ARG A 96 -7.87 18.62 -4.78
CA ARG A 96 -8.90 17.78 -4.13
C ARG A 96 -8.71 17.61 -2.65
N LEU A 97 -7.47 17.65 -2.16
CA LEU A 97 -7.09 17.29 -0.80
C LEU A 97 -6.26 18.39 -0.14
N ILE A 98 -6.60 18.71 1.11
CA ILE A 98 -5.82 19.63 1.97
C ILE A 98 -5.36 18.84 3.20
N PRO A 99 -4.05 18.71 3.45
CA PRO A 99 -3.55 18.10 4.68
C PRO A 99 -3.94 18.93 5.89
N ARG A 100 -4.54 18.29 6.90
CA ARG A 100 -4.92 18.90 8.18
C ARG A 100 -3.92 18.59 9.27
N SER A 101 -3.45 17.37 9.29
CA SER A 101 -2.39 16.93 10.18
C SER A 101 -1.61 15.79 9.53
N PHE A 102 -0.32 15.80 9.74
CA PHE A 102 0.55 14.70 9.33
C PHE A 102 1.24 14.16 10.58
N ILE A 103 1.02 12.89 10.86
CA ILE A 103 1.65 12.20 11.97
C ILE A 103 2.78 11.36 11.40
N ASP A 104 3.94 11.93 11.49
CA ASP A 104 5.22 11.31 11.31
C ASP A 104 5.66 10.86 12.72
N ARG A 105 5.21 9.70 13.18
CA ARG A 105 5.65 9.18 14.46
C ARG A 105 7.00 8.50 14.31
N SER A 106 8.02 9.22 14.69
CA SER A 106 9.21 8.64 15.29
C SER A 106 8.92 8.33 16.76
N ASP A 107 8.40 7.14 17.05
CA ASP A 107 8.50 6.61 18.41
C ASP A 107 9.98 6.26 18.61
N PRO A 108 10.62 6.66 19.74
CA PRO A 108 12.00 6.28 20.03
C PRO A 108 12.18 4.77 20.28
N ASP A 109 11.11 3.98 20.27
CA ASP A 109 11.21 2.53 20.32
C ASP A 109 11.77 2.01 18.98
N PRO A 110 13.00 1.42 18.97
CA PRO A 110 13.63 0.91 17.76
C PRO A 110 12.87 -0.26 17.10
N PHE A 111 11.82 -0.77 17.75
CA PHE A 111 10.95 -1.82 17.21
C PHE A 111 9.68 -1.28 16.58
N THR A 112 9.46 0.05 16.60
CA THR A 112 8.29 0.65 15.99
C THR A 112 8.59 1.13 14.56
N ASP A 113 8.05 0.40 13.55
CA ASP A 113 7.99 0.91 12.18
C ASP A 113 6.98 2.06 12.13
N GLN A 114 7.27 3.04 11.26
CA GLN A 114 6.49 4.27 11.22
C GLN A 114 5.25 4.07 10.36
N VAL A 115 4.12 4.39 10.94
CA VAL A 115 2.89 4.58 10.17
C VAL A 115 2.79 6.06 9.84
N ASN A 116 3.02 6.42 8.59
CA ASN A 116 2.87 7.79 8.12
C ASN A 116 1.41 8.03 7.81
N ILE A 117 0.77 8.86 8.62
CA ILE A 117 -0.66 9.08 8.59
C ILE A 117 -0.94 10.55 8.37
N CYS A 118 -1.69 10.86 7.32
CA CYS A 118 -2.19 12.18 7.06
C CYS A 118 -3.72 12.20 7.14
N ARG A 119 -4.26 13.15 7.91
CA ARG A 119 -5.68 13.50 7.85
C ARG A 119 -5.85 14.60 6.82
N PHE A 120 -6.67 14.35 5.81
CA PHE A 120 -7.01 15.29 4.76
C PHE A 120 -8.43 15.80 4.91
N ALA A 121 -8.64 17.09 4.62
CA ALA A 121 -9.96 17.60 4.26
C ALA A 121 -10.17 17.40 2.76
N VAL A 122 -11.31 16.85 2.38
CA VAL A 122 -11.71 16.68 0.97
C VAL A 122 -12.35 17.98 0.50
N LEU A 123 -11.74 18.61 -0.53
CA LEU A 123 -12.29 19.80 -1.14
C LEU A 123 -13.63 19.48 -1.82
N ASP A 124 -14.56 20.44 -1.78
CA ASP A 124 -15.89 20.35 -2.41
C ASP A 124 -16.77 19.18 -1.93
N SER A 125 -16.34 18.46 -0.89
CA SER A 125 -17.16 17.43 -0.22
C SER A 125 -17.57 17.91 1.17
N ARG A 126 -18.87 17.76 1.47
CA ARG A 126 -19.44 18.16 2.76
C ARG A 126 -20.30 17.05 3.34
N ASP A 127 -20.29 16.95 4.67
CA ASP A 127 -21.22 16.11 5.41
C ASP A 127 -22.63 16.73 5.48
N GLU A 128 -23.57 16.03 6.11
CA GLU A 128 -24.97 16.46 6.25
C GLU A 128 -25.14 17.76 7.04
N VAL A 129 -24.15 18.12 7.87
CA VAL A 129 -24.13 19.36 8.66
C VAL A 129 -23.27 20.46 8.03
N GLY A 130 -22.85 20.27 6.77
CA GLY A 130 -22.11 21.26 5.97
C GLY A 130 -20.61 21.35 6.25
N ARG A 131 -20.03 20.49 7.10
CA ARG A 131 -18.58 20.44 7.35
C ARG A 131 -17.89 19.70 6.20
N ARG A 132 -16.66 20.08 5.89
CA ARG A 132 -15.84 19.32 4.92
C ARG A 132 -15.64 17.89 5.41
N ARG A 133 -15.87 16.94 4.52
CA ARG A 133 -15.54 15.54 4.80
C ARG A 133 -14.05 15.37 4.98
N GLU A 134 -13.68 14.44 5.82
CA GLU A 134 -12.29 14.11 6.09
C GLU A 134 -11.98 12.68 5.64
N LEU A 135 -10.72 12.47 5.30
CA LEU A 135 -10.13 11.19 4.92
C LEU A 135 -8.81 11.05 5.66
N ILE A 136 -8.56 9.88 6.22
CA ILE A 136 -7.24 9.50 6.74
C ILE A 136 -6.57 8.61 5.71
N ALA A 137 -5.39 9.04 5.24
CA ALA A 137 -4.52 8.22 4.40
C ALA A 137 -3.30 7.81 5.21
N ALA A 138 -3.02 6.51 5.22
CA ALA A 138 -1.85 5.93 5.87
C ALA A 138 -1.02 5.16 4.86
N VAL A 139 0.30 5.24 4.95
CA VAL A 139 1.23 4.41 4.18
C VAL A 139 2.16 3.69 5.12
N ASP A 140 2.34 2.39 4.91
CA ASP A 140 3.24 1.58 5.72
C ASP A 140 4.06 0.63 4.85
N HIS A 141 5.28 0.37 5.30
CA HIS A 141 6.15 -0.63 4.71
C HIS A 141 6.56 -1.59 5.81
N PHE A 142 5.90 -2.74 5.88
CA PHE A 142 6.14 -3.71 6.94
C PHE A 142 7.53 -4.32 6.83
N PRO A 143 8.12 -4.74 7.97
CA PRO A 143 9.43 -5.36 7.99
C PRO A 143 9.47 -6.62 7.12
N GLY A 144 10.41 -6.65 6.17
CA GLY A 144 10.63 -7.83 5.31
C GLY A 144 11.40 -8.95 6.00
N GLU A 145 12.04 -8.70 7.16
CA GLU A 145 13.01 -9.61 7.78
C GLU A 145 12.40 -10.80 8.49
N SER A 146 11.24 -10.62 9.14
CA SER A 146 10.63 -11.72 9.88
C SER A 146 9.11 -11.59 10.03
N PRO A 147 8.39 -12.73 10.15
CA PRO A 147 6.95 -12.73 10.45
C PRO A 147 6.59 -12.01 11.77
N ASP A 148 7.39 -12.18 12.83
CA ASP A 148 7.10 -11.59 14.14
C ASP A 148 7.19 -10.05 14.11
N ALA A 149 8.15 -9.52 13.37
CA ALA A 149 8.28 -8.08 13.18
C ALA A 149 7.04 -7.50 12.45
N ARG A 150 6.50 -8.22 11.45
CA ARG A 150 5.26 -7.82 10.77
C ARG A 150 4.03 -7.83 11.69
N VAL A 151 3.89 -8.85 12.53
CA VAL A 151 2.80 -8.89 13.54
C VAL A 151 2.89 -7.68 14.48
N THR A 152 4.10 -7.32 14.91
CA THR A 152 4.33 -6.13 15.73
C THR A 152 3.95 -4.85 14.97
N ALA A 153 4.31 -4.73 13.70
CA ALA A 153 3.92 -3.59 12.86
C ALA A 153 2.40 -3.50 12.71
N ALA A 154 1.73 -4.61 12.39
CA ALA A 154 0.27 -4.66 12.24
C ALA A 154 -0.47 -4.21 13.51
N SER A 155 0.01 -4.57 14.69
CA SER A 155 -0.65 -4.23 15.96
C SER A 155 -0.83 -2.71 16.18
N ARG A 156 0.01 -1.88 15.58
CA ARG A 156 -0.07 -0.41 15.67
C ARG A 156 -1.20 0.18 14.85
N LEU A 157 -1.66 -0.56 13.84
CA LEU A 157 -2.74 -0.15 12.97
C LEU A 157 -4.12 -0.39 13.60
N HIS A 158 -4.20 -1.18 14.67
CA HIS A 158 -5.45 -1.61 15.29
C HIS A 158 -6.38 -0.43 15.62
N ARG A 159 -5.85 0.67 16.14
CA ARG A 159 -6.66 1.85 16.49
C ARG A 159 -7.34 2.48 15.28
N TRP A 160 -6.72 2.40 14.09
CA TRP A 160 -7.23 3.01 12.88
C TRP A 160 -8.35 2.20 12.22
N ALA A 161 -8.42 0.92 12.52
CA ALA A 161 -9.50 0.06 12.06
C ALA A 161 -10.87 0.53 12.60
N LYS A 162 -10.89 1.09 13.81
CA LYS A 162 -12.11 1.56 14.49
C LYS A 162 -12.27 3.08 14.50
N ASP A 163 -11.41 3.82 13.79
CA ASP A 163 -11.60 5.28 13.66
C ASP A 163 -12.91 5.55 12.88
N PRO A 164 -13.78 6.45 13.38
CA PRO A 164 -15.04 6.79 12.69
C PRO A 164 -14.81 7.56 11.39
N THR A 165 -13.61 8.10 11.17
CA THR A 165 -13.23 8.74 9.91
C THR A 165 -12.88 7.65 8.90
N PRO A 166 -13.26 7.78 7.61
CA PRO A 166 -12.79 6.90 6.56
C PRO A 166 -11.26 6.82 6.50
N VAL A 167 -10.70 5.61 6.63
CA VAL A 167 -9.26 5.35 6.57
C VAL A 167 -8.95 4.50 5.36
N ILE A 168 -7.99 4.96 4.53
CA ILE A 168 -7.32 4.17 3.52
C ILE A 168 -5.87 3.94 3.96
N LEU A 169 -5.47 2.68 4.05
CA LEU A 169 -4.09 2.27 4.31
C LEU A 169 -3.55 1.59 3.05
N GLY A 170 -2.37 1.96 2.61
CA GLY A 170 -1.68 1.28 1.52
C GLY A 170 -0.21 1.08 1.81
N GLY A 171 0.39 0.12 1.12
CA GLY A 171 1.84 -0.11 1.19
C GLY A 171 2.25 -1.54 0.86
N ASP A 172 3.54 -1.76 0.89
CA ASP A 172 4.15 -3.08 0.90
C ASP A 172 4.11 -3.63 2.33
N LEU A 173 3.11 -4.46 2.60
CA LEU A 173 2.93 -5.08 3.92
C LEU A 173 3.76 -6.37 4.07
N ASN A 174 4.57 -6.70 3.06
CA ASN A 174 5.52 -7.82 3.05
C ASN A 174 4.91 -9.18 3.41
N GLU A 175 3.60 -9.28 3.42
CA GLU A 175 2.84 -10.48 3.78
C GLU A 175 1.59 -10.61 2.93
N GLN A 176 1.21 -11.83 2.59
CA GLN A 176 -0.04 -12.18 1.97
C GLN A 176 -0.98 -12.72 3.03
N PRO A 177 -2.26 -12.34 3.07
CA PRO A 177 -3.21 -12.89 4.04
C PRO A 177 -3.57 -14.35 3.75
N SER A 178 -4.21 -15.03 4.70
CA SER A 178 -4.76 -16.37 4.49
C SER A 178 -5.87 -16.36 3.42
N GLY A 179 -5.99 -17.46 2.65
CA GLY A 179 -7.05 -17.66 1.66
C GLY A 179 -6.54 -18.34 0.38
N ASP A 180 -7.33 -19.27 -0.16
CA ASP A 180 -6.97 -20.09 -1.34
C ASP A 180 -7.12 -19.30 -2.65
N HIS A 181 -7.73 -18.11 -2.59
CA HIS A 181 -7.91 -17.18 -3.72
C HIS A 181 -6.69 -16.27 -3.95
N TYR A 182 -5.66 -16.39 -3.11
CA TYR A 182 -4.36 -15.75 -3.29
C TYR A 182 -3.35 -16.67 -4.00
N PRO A 183 -2.24 -16.11 -4.53
CA PRO A 183 -1.16 -16.91 -5.09
C PRO A 183 -0.66 -17.96 -4.09
N ARG A 184 -0.41 -19.15 -4.59
CA ARG A 184 0.03 -20.26 -3.74
C ARG A 184 1.47 -20.08 -3.28
N TRP A 185 1.70 -20.22 -1.98
CA TRP A 185 3.03 -20.30 -1.41
C TRP A 185 3.73 -21.62 -1.80
N GLU A 186 4.94 -21.55 -2.36
CA GLU A 186 5.74 -22.67 -2.81
C GLU A 186 7.14 -22.62 -2.15
N PRO A 187 7.31 -23.19 -0.94
CA PRO A 187 8.56 -23.05 -0.18
C PRO A 187 9.78 -23.63 -0.89
N ASP A 188 9.61 -24.65 -1.72
CA ASP A 188 10.71 -25.31 -2.45
C ASP A 188 11.30 -24.45 -3.57
N ARG A 189 10.56 -23.46 -4.06
CA ARG A 189 11.06 -22.44 -5.01
C ARG A 189 11.84 -21.32 -4.34
N CYS A 190 11.73 -21.18 -3.02
CA CYS A 190 12.34 -20.09 -2.26
C CYS A 190 13.76 -20.41 -1.85
N THR A 191 14.65 -19.40 -1.88
CA THR A 191 15.93 -19.49 -1.18
C THR A 191 15.73 -19.69 0.33
N PRO A 192 16.69 -20.25 1.06
CA PRO A 192 16.57 -20.40 2.52
C PRO A 192 16.30 -19.08 3.26
N LEU A 193 16.85 -17.97 2.75
CA LEU A 193 16.64 -16.64 3.35
C LEU A 193 15.21 -16.17 3.12
N VAL A 194 14.69 -16.23 1.89
CA VAL A 194 13.30 -15.84 1.57
C VAL A 194 12.33 -16.70 2.37
N ARG A 195 12.57 -18.00 2.47
CA ARG A 195 11.75 -18.92 3.24
C ARG A 195 11.62 -18.50 4.71
N ARG A 196 12.73 -18.13 5.35
CA ARG A 196 12.73 -17.63 6.75
C ARG A 196 12.03 -16.26 6.91
N ARG A 197 12.10 -15.42 5.89
CA ARG A 197 11.45 -14.10 5.90
C ARG A 197 9.94 -14.18 5.74
N LYS A 198 9.46 -15.15 4.93
CA LYS A 198 8.04 -15.24 4.53
C LYS A 198 7.26 -16.32 5.25
N ALA A 199 7.92 -17.24 6.00
CA ALA A 199 7.28 -18.40 6.56
C ALA A 199 7.82 -18.76 7.95
N ARG A 200 7.07 -19.62 8.65
CA ARG A 200 7.45 -20.22 9.93
C ARG A 200 7.63 -21.72 9.74
N GLN A 201 8.48 -22.33 10.54
CA GLN A 201 8.60 -23.78 10.59
C GLN A 201 7.67 -24.35 11.66
N ILE A 202 6.65 -25.09 11.24
CA ILE A 202 5.67 -25.74 12.12
C ILE A 202 5.74 -27.24 11.90
N ALA A 203 6.03 -28.01 12.94
CA ALA A 203 6.19 -29.48 12.86
C ALA A 203 7.14 -29.94 11.72
N GLY A 204 8.21 -29.18 11.48
CA GLY A 204 9.19 -29.50 10.43
C GLY A 204 8.82 -29.03 9.02
N GLN A 205 7.63 -28.50 8.81
CA GLN A 205 7.16 -27.98 7.54
C GLN A 205 7.22 -26.45 7.50
N TRP A 206 7.53 -25.89 6.34
CA TRP A 206 7.47 -24.45 6.11
C TRP A 206 6.03 -24.02 5.78
N VAL A 207 5.45 -23.21 6.64
CA VAL A 207 4.10 -22.65 6.49
C VAL A 207 4.23 -21.15 6.26
N HIS A 208 3.60 -20.63 5.20
CA HIS A 208 3.56 -19.19 4.94
C HIS A 208 2.95 -18.44 6.12
N SER A 209 3.58 -17.35 6.53
CA SER A 209 3.02 -16.48 7.58
C SER A 209 1.94 -15.60 7.00
N THR A 210 0.80 -15.54 7.65
CA THR A 210 -0.35 -14.69 7.31
C THR A 210 -0.82 -13.88 8.52
N ASP A 211 -0.17 -14.06 9.68
CA ASP A 211 -0.63 -13.61 10.99
C ASP A 211 -0.78 -12.10 11.10
N ALA A 212 0.13 -11.33 10.46
CA ALA A 212 0.10 -9.87 10.53
C ALA A 212 -1.14 -9.31 9.83
N LEU A 213 -1.40 -9.73 8.60
CA LEU A 213 -2.58 -9.29 7.86
C LEU A 213 -3.86 -9.88 8.43
N ASP A 214 -3.87 -11.17 8.78
CA ASP A 214 -5.04 -11.80 9.37
C ASP A 214 -5.43 -11.15 10.71
N SER A 215 -4.47 -10.61 11.48
CA SER A 215 -4.79 -9.82 12.69
C SER A 215 -5.56 -8.53 12.38
N LEU A 216 -5.44 -7.98 11.18
CA LEU A 216 -6.13 -6.76 10.74
C LEU A 216 -7.49 -7.08 10.13
N VAL A 217 -7.53 -8.07 9.24
CA VAL A 217 -8.68 -8.34 8.38
C VAL A 217 -9.48 -9.60 8.78
N GLY A 218 -8.95 -10.41 9.67
CA GLY A 218 -9.51 -11.69 10.09
C GLY A 218 -8.96 -12.89 9.33
N TYR A 219 -9.05 -14.07 9.92
CA TYR A 219 -8.65 -15.33 9.31
C TYR A 219 -9.66 -15.77 8.26
N TRP A 220 -9.16 -16.31 7.13
CA TRP A 220 -10.05 -16.84 6.10
C TRP A 220 -10.68 -18.17 6.54
N ASN A 221 -12.02 -18.21 6.55
CA ASN A 221 -12.78 -19.44 6.75
C ASN A 221 -13.22 -20.01 5.38
N PRO A 222 -12.56 -21.06 4.86
CA PRO A 222 -12.86 -21.60 3.52
C PRO A 222 -14.25 -22.23 3.44
N HIS A 223 -14.81 -22.74 4.55
CA HIS A 223 -16.14 -23.35 4.56
C HIS A 223 -17.26 -22.31 4.46
N ARG A 224 -17.06 -21.14 5.02
CA ARG A 224 -18.02 -20.03 4.98
C ARG A 224 -17.69 -18.99 3.92
N THR A 225 -16.48 -19.07 3.35
CA THR A 225 -15.94 -18.12 2.36
C THR A 225 -16.00 -16.66 2.83
N VAL A 226 -15.66 -16.44 4.10
CA VAL A 226 -15.61 -15.14 4.77
C VAL A 226 -14.39 -15.05 5.67
N ARG A 227 -14.03 -13.83 6.04
CA ARG A 227 -13.07 -13.56 7.10
C ARG A 227 -13.77 -13.52 8.45
N GLU A 228 -13.12 -14.05 9.47
CA GLU A 228 -13.60 -14.12 10.86
C GLU A 228 -12.56 -13.48 11.79
N ASP A 229 -13.02 -12.88 12.88
CA ASP A 229 -12.20 -12.26 13.94
C ASP A 229 -11.31 -11.08 13.49
N GLY A 230 -11.65 -10.42 12.39
CA GLY A 230 -10.98 -9.19 11.94
C GLY A 230 -11.32 -7.99 12.83
N ILE A 231 -10.39 -7.03 12.90
CA ILE A 231 -10.58 -5.84 13.77
C ILE A 231 -11.29 -4.68 13.08
N GLY A 232 -11.66 -4.81 11.79
CA GLY A 232 -12.41 -3.80 11.02
C GLY A 232 -11.64 -3.17 9.87
N PHE A 233 -10.52 -3.76 9.45
CA PHE A 233 -9.96 -3.51 8.13
C PHE A 233 -10.47 -4.54 7.11
N HIS A 234 -10.57 -4.10 5.86
CA HIS A 234 -11.00 -4.89 4.72
C HIS A 234 -9.99 -4.76 3.59
N LEU A 235 -9.54 -5.87 3.02
CA LEU A 235 -8.69 -5.88 1.82
C LEU A 235 -9.52 -5.48 0.61
N ILE A 236 -9.10 -4.42 -0.07
CA ILE A 236 -9.82 -3.92 -1.25
C ILE A 236 -9.75 -4.92 -2.40
N SER A 237 -8.64 -5.66 -2.52
CA SER A 237 -8.51 -6.76 -3.47
C SER A 237 -9.56 -7.86 -3.27
N GLU A 238 -9.91 -8.18 -2.01
CA GLU A 238 -10.98 -9.15 -1.71
C GLU A 238 -12.38 -8.59 -1.95
N LEU A 239 -12.61 -7.30 -1.65
CA LEU A 239 -13.86 -6.67 -1.99
C LEU A 239 -14.09 -6.72 -3.51
N ALA A 240 -13.05 -6.44 -4.30
CA ALA A 240 -13.09 -6.56 -5.76
C ALA A 240 -13.32 -8.01 -6.21
N TRP A 241 -12.59 -8.95 -5.63
CA TRP A 241 -12.76 -10.38 -5.92
C TRP A 241 -14.18 -10.87 -5.64
N GLN A 242 -14.78 -10.44 -4.53
CA GLN A 242 -16.17 -10.75 -4.18
C GLN A 242 -17.16 -10.13 -5.18
N THR A 243 -16.94 -8.85 -5.56
CA THR A 243 -17.77 -8.13 -6.53
C THR A 243 -17.72 -8.77 -7.91
N ASN A 244 -16.56 -9.30 -8.31
CA ASN A 244 -16.36 -9.99 -9.59
C ASN A 244 -16.78 -11.48 -9.56
N GLY A 245 -17.58 -11.89 -8.59
CA GLY A 245 -18.17 -13.24 -8.52
C GLY A 245 -17.20 -14.34 -8.10
N ARG A 246 -16.03 -14.00 -7.55
CA ARG A 246 -15.03 -14.97 -7.02
C ARG A 246 -14.47 -15.94 -8.08
N THR A 247 -14.40 -15.52 -9.33
CA THR A 247 -14.10 -16.40 -10.47
C THR A 247 -12.64 -16.53 -10.81
N ALA A 248 -11.80 -15.56 -10.40
CA ALA A 248 -10.36 -15.56 -10.65
C ALA A 248 -9.59 -15.46 -9.33
N SER A 249 -8.35 -15.91 -9.32
CA SER A 249 -7.44 -15.65 -8.20
C SER A 249 -7.06 -14.18 -8.16
N ILE A 250 -6.79 -13.67 -6.96
CA ILE A 250 -6.20 -12.34 -6.76
C ILE A 250 -4.78 -12.37 -7.33
N GLU A 251 -4.42 -11.35 -8.08
CA GLU A 251 -3.12 -11.27 -8.74
C GLU A 251 -2.00 -11.00 -7.74
N ALA A 252 -0.81 -11.55 -8.04
CA ALA A 252 0.40 -11.18 -7.32
C ALA A 252 0.81 -9.73 -7.62
N THR A 253 1.36 -9.07 -6.62
CA THR A 253 1.86 -7.69 -6.74
C THR A 253 3.39 -7.61 -6.85
N VAL A 254 4.07 -8.74 -6.84
CA VAL A 254 5.52 -8.81 -7.10
C VAL A 254 5.80 -9.58 -8.39
N VAL A 255 6.85 -9.16 -9.10
CA VAL A 255 7.30 -9.82 -10.33
C VAL A 255 7.98 -11.16 -10.02
N ASP A 256 8.01 -12.05 -11.00
CA ASP A 256 8.67 -13.36 -10.84
C ASP A 256 10.20 -13.19 -10.83
N LYS A 257 10.83 -13.65 -9.76
CA LYS A 257 12.29 -13.62 -9.60
C LYS A 257 12.82 -15.01 -9.24
N PRO A 258 14.01 -15.41 -9.73
CA PRO A 258 14.64 -16.66 -9.33
C PRO A 258 14.86 -16.72 -7.81
N GLY A 259 14.37 -17.80 -7.18
CA GLY A 259 14.50 -18.01 -5.73
C GLY A 259 13.49 -17.29 -4.86
N GLU A 260 12.48 -16.69 -5.46
CA GLU A 260 11.31 -16.11 -4.81
C GLU A 260 10.00 -16.67 -5.39
N VAL A 261 8.89 -16.44 -4.72
CA VAL A 261 7.55 -16.80 -5.18
C VAL A 261 6.74 -15.55 -5.33
N ARG A 262 6.01 -15.44 -6.43
CA ARG A 262 5.07 -14.35 -6.64
C ARG A 262 3.98 -14.39 -5.58
N LEU A 263 3.84 -13.29 -4.85
CA LEU A 263 2.84 -13.10 -3.79
C LEU A 263 2.11 -11.77 -3.98
N THR A 264 0.96 -11.66 -3.33
CA THR A 264 0.26 -10.38 -3.17
C THR A 264 0.69 -9.79 -1.83
N ILE A 265 1.60 -8.82 -1.84
CA ILE A 265 2.16 -8.19 -0.63
C ILE A 265 1.97 -6.68 -0.60
N ASP A 266 1.63 -6.07 -1.73
CA ASP A 266 1.21 -4.68 -1.79
C ASP A 266 -0.32 -4.61 -1.69
N HIS A 267 -0.80 -3.91 -0.70
CA HIS A 267 -2.21 -3.91 -0.36
C HIS A 267 -2.78 -2.50 -0.22
N LEU A 268 -4.07 -2.39 -0.53
CA LEU A 268 -4.92 -1.29 -0.10
C LEU A 268 -5.97 -1.86 0.85
N LEU A 269 -6.07 -1.27 2.05
CA LEU A 269 -7.05 -1.64 3.07
C LEU A 269 -7.96 -0.46 3.38
N ALA A 270 -9.23 -0.75 3.57
CA ALA A 270 -10.24 0.20 4.00
C ALA A 270 -10.75 -0.18 5.40
N ASN A 271 -10.92 0.79 6.31
CA ASN A 271 -11.61 0.52 7.56
C ASN A 271 -13.14 0.45 7.37
N ASP A 272 -13.89 0.08 8.41
CA ASP A 272 -15.35 -0.01 8.36
C ASP A 272 -16.01 1.28 7.83
N ALA A 273 -15.47 2.46 8.20
CA ALA A 273 -15.99 3.76 7.75
C ALA A 273 -15.67 4.05 6.27
N MET A 274 -14.53 3.58 5.76
CA MET A 274 -14.14 3.74 4.35
C MET A 274 -14.80 2.73 3.43
N ARG A 275 -15.10 1.53 3.91
CA ARG A 275 -15.61 0.41 3.10
C ARG A 275 -16.80 0.79 2.19
N PRO A 276 -17.84 1.55 2.66
CA PRO A 276 -18.95 1.96 1.79
C PRO A 276 -18.56 2.90 0.65
N HIS A 277 -17.37 3.48 0.72
CA HIS A 277 -16.83 4.45 -0.24
C HIS A 277 -15.90 3.81 -1.28
N VAL A 278 -15.62 2.52 -1.19
CA VAL A 278 -14.74 1.80 -2.11
C VAL A 278 -15.55 1.35 -3.33
N ALA A 279 -15.18 1.83 -4.52
CA ALA A 279 -15.67 1.33 -5.80
C ALA A 279 -14.87 0.07 -6.17
N ALA A 280 -15.20 -1.07 -5.53
CA ALA A 280 -14.39 -2.29 -5.57
C ALA A 280 -14.18 -2.84 -6.99
N GLU A 281 -15.13 -2.64 -7.89
CA GLU A 281 -15.06 -3.02 -9.31
C GLU A 281 -13.95 -2.29 -10.09
N THR A 282 -13.44 -1.18 -9.56
CA THR A 282 -12.35 -0.41 -10.18
C THR A 282 -10.96 -0.88 -9.78
N PHE A 283 -10.88 -1.77 -8.78
CA PHE A 283 -9.60 -2.31 -8.30
C PHE A 283 -8.85 -3.04 -9.42
N ARG A 284 -7.57 -2.76 -9.55
CA ARG A 284 -6.66 -3.44 -10.48
C ARG A 284 -5.20 -3.26 -10.11
N THR A 285 -4.37 -4.15 -10.60
CA THR A 285 -2.92 -3.97 -10.68
C THR A 285 -2.57 -3.11 -11.91
N LEU A 286 -1.40 -2.47 -11.90
CA LEU A 286 -0.88 -1.64 -12.98
C LEU A 286 0.46 -2.22 -13.49
N PRO A 287 0.47 -3.43 -14.09
CA PRO A 287 1.70 -4.07 -14.55
C PRO A 287 2.29 -3.33 -15.76
N ALA A 288 3.55 -3.60 -16.09
CA ALA A 288 4.17 -3.14 -17.33
C ALA A 288 3.36 -3.59 -18.55
N ALA A 289 3.41 -2.79 -19.61
CA ALA A 289 2.79 -3.17 -20.88
C ALA A 289 3.54 -4.39 -21.48
N ALA A 290 2.85 -5.15 -22.32
CA ALA A 290 3.45 -6.30 -22.96
C ALA A 290 4.72 -5.91 -23.77
N GLY A 291 5.84 -6.51 -23.42
CA GLY A 291 7.14 -6.23 -24.03
C GLY A 291 7.94 -5.10 -23.38
N GLU A 292 7.44 -4.51 -22.31
CA GLU A 292 8.17 -3.56 -21.46
C GLU A 292 8.64 -4.25 -20.17
N ASP A 293 9.78 -3.84 -19.65
CA ASP A 293 10.25 -4.26 -18.34
C ASP A 293 9.47 -3.55 -17.23
N GLU A 294 9.24 -4.24 -16.12
CA GLU A 294 8.69 -3.62 -14.92
C GLU A 294 9.67 -2.57 -14.36
N ALA A 295 9.12 -1.42 -13.97
CA ALA A 295 9.90 -0.31 -13.43
C ALA A 295 10.33 -0.52 -11.96
N SER A 296 9.79 -1.54 -11.32
CA SER A 296 10.08 -2.00 -9.96
C SER A 296 9.89 -3.51 -9.92
N ASP A 297 10.41 -4.16 -8.90
CA ASP A 297 10.06 -5.55 -8.58
C ASP A 297 8.66 -5.69 -7.96
N HIS A 298 7.98 -4.59 -7.75
CA HIS A 298 6.59 -4.51 -7.32
C HIS A 298 5.68 -3.93 -8.41
N ILE A 299 4.42 -4.34 -8.40
CA ILE A 299 3.37 -3.90 -9.30
C ILE A 299 2.43 -2.97 -8.51
N ALA A 300 2.23 -1.76 -9.00
CA ALA A 300 1.35 -0.80 -8.36
C ALA A 300 -0.12 -1.29 -8.34
N VAL A 301 -0.87 -0.88 -7.31
CA VAL A 301 -2.27 -1.25 -7.11
C VAL A 301 -3.13 0.01 -7.10
N TYR A 302 -4.26 -0.03 -7.80
CA TYR A 302 -5.18 1.09 -8.01
C TYR A 302 -6.60 0.78 -7.56
N VAL A 303 -7.30 1.79 -7.02
CA VAL A 303 -8.75 1.75 -6.73
C VAL A 303 -9.35 3.15 -6.79
N GLU A 304 -10.66 3.26 -7.02
CA GLU A 304 -11.41 4.51 -6.89
C GLU A 304 -12.20 4.53 -5.57
N LEU A 305 -12.15 5.68 -4.89
CA LEU A 305 -12.90 5.97 -3.68
C LEU A 305 -13.94 7.05 -3.99
N SER A 306 -15.13 6.98 -3.39
CA SER A 306 -16.25 7.91 -3.62
C SER A 306 -16.73 8.49 -2.29
N LEU A 307 -16.25 9.70 -1.92
CA LEU A 307 -16.52 10.36 -0.64
C LEU A 307 -17.52 11.52 -0.76
#